data_2adeb1b6a20ea57e685cd2c8d6e55037
#
_entry.id   2adeb1b6a20ea57e685cd2c8d6e55037
#
_cell.length_a   1.000
_cell.length_b   1.000
_cell.length_c   1.000
_cell.angle_alpha   90.00
_cell.angle_beta   90.00
_cell.angle_gamma   90.00
#
_symmetry.space_group_name_H-M   'P 1'
#
loop_
_entity.id
_entity.type
_entity.pdbx_description
1 polymer ?
#
loop_
_entity_poly.entity_id
_entity_poly.type
_entity_poly.pdbx_seq_one_letter_code
_entity_poly.pdbx_strand_id
1 'polypeptide(L)'
;MIQSHLYTNKAETRLYADHNENGTPLSILGQGIWLGELERQDDWIHVLAIQGEGWVKAENVETRSPFNLHVQWIPGKPIEYVSSAA
;
A
#
# COMPACT_ATOMS: atom_id res chain seq x y z
N MET A 1 -5.83 10.59 7.90
CA MET A 1 -4.39 10.91 7.95
C MET A 1 -3.58 9.63 7.79
N ILE A 2 -2.55 9.66 6.95
CA ILE A 2 -1.67 8.50 6.74
C ILE A 2 -0.80 8.32 7.98
N GLN A 3 -0.85 7.14 8.59
CA GLN A 3 -0.10 6.82 9.80
C GLN A 3 1.29 6.26 9.50
N SER A 4 1.42 5.52 8.41
CA SER A 4 2.68 4.92 8.00
C SER A 4 2.72 4.77 6.49
N HIS A 5 3.93 4.77 5.95
CA HIS A 5 4.16 4.42 4.56
C HIS A 5 4.48 2.93 4.50
N LEU A 6 3.74 2.22 3.67
CA LEU A 6 3.90 0.77 3.49
C LEU A 6 4.19 0.47 2.03
N TYR A 7 4.78 -0.68 1.79
CA TYR A 7 5.08 -1.16 0.44
C TYR A 7 4.72 -2.62 0.33
N THR A 8 4.13 -3.00 -0.80
CA THR A 8 3.83 -4.41 -1.04
C THR A 8 5.13 -5.19 -1.16
N ASN A 9 5.17 -6.37 -0.52
CA ASN A 9 6.38 -7.19 -0.49
C ASN A 9 6.26 -8.49 -1.28
N LYS A 10 5.14 -8.69 -1.98
CA LYS A 10 4.88 -9.89 -2.77
C LYS A 10 4.58 -9.53 -4.22
N ALA A 11 4.75 -10.50 -5.12
CA ALA A 11 4.51 -10.29 -6.54
C ALA A 11 3.07 -9.90 -6.84
N GLU A 12 2.13 -10.35 -6.00
CA GLU A 12 0.72 -9.98 -6.12
C GLU A 12 0.14 -9.70 -4.74
N THR A 13 -0.52 -8.57 -4.60
CA THR A 13 -1.26 -8.20 -3.40
C THR A 13 -2.64 -7.73 -3.82
N ARG A 14 -3.66 -8.38 -3.32
CA ARG A 14 -5.05 -8.03 -3.66
C ARG A 14 -5.51 -6.89 -2.77
N LEU A 15 -6.06 -5.86 -3.40
CA LEU A 15 -6.68 -4.74 -2.73
C LEU A 15 -8.18 -4.94 -2.75
N TYR A 16 -8.80 -5.01 -1.59
CA TYR A 16 -10.23 -5.27 -1.46
C TYR A 16 -10.99 -4.01 -1.02
N ALA A 17 -12.28 -3.95 -1.36
CA ALA A 17 -13.15 -2.87 -0.92
C ALA A 17 -13.42 -2.94 0.59
N ASP A 18 -13.33 -4.12 1.19
CA ASP A 18 -13.59 -4.35 2.60
C ASP A 18 -12.59 -5.39 3.13
N HIS A 19 -12.48 -5.52 4.43
CA HIS A 19 -11.60 -6.50 5.07
C HIS A 19 -12.21 -7.91 4.99
N ASN A 20 -12.43 -8.37 3.78
CA ASN A 20 -13.05 -9.66 3.48
C ASN A 20 -12.42 -10.24 2.21
N GLU A 21 -11.61 -11.27 2.35
CA GLU A 21 -10.92 -11.87 1.20
C GLU A 21 -11.81 -12.76 0.32
N ASN A 22 -13.08 -12.95 0.71
CA ASN A 22 -14.06 -13.66 -0.13
C ASN A 22 -14.68 -12.75 -1.18
N GLY A 23 -14.44 -11.45 -1.09
CA GLY A 23 -14.93 -10.49 -2.07
C GLY A 23 -14.06 -10.46 -3.32
N THR A 24 -14.56 -9.79 -4.36
CA THR A 24 -13.78 -9.55 -5.57
C THR A 24 -12.78 -8.43 -5.30
N PRO A 25 -11.48 -8.61 -5.60
CA PRO A 25 -10.51 -7.55 -5.43
C PRO A 25 -10.82 -6.35 -6.31
N LEU A 26 -10.60 -5.16 -5.78
CA LEU A 26 -10.67 -3.92 -6.57
C LEU A 26 -9.52 -3.85 -7.55
N SER A 27 -8.37 -4.36 -7.15
CA SER A 27 -7.15 -4.30 -7.93
C SER A 27 -6.17 -5.35 -7.45
N ILE A 28 -5.21 -5.71 -8.28
CA ILE A 28 -4.08 -6.56 -7.92
C ILE A 28 -2.83 -5.72 -8.08
N LEU A 29 -2.10 -5.59 -6.98
CA LEU A 29 -0.91 -4.74 -6.90
C LEU A 29 0.35 -5.58 -7.09
N GLY A 30 1.29 -5.08 -7.84
CA GLY A 30 2.61 -5.70 -7.97
C GLY A 30 3.45 -5.47 -6.72
N GLN A 31 4.69 -5.93 -6.76
CA GLN A 31 5.65 -5.76 -5.67
C GLN A 31 6.19 -4.32 -5.63
N GLY A 32 6.44 -3.82 -4.43
CA GLY A 32 7.03 -2.49 -4.25
C GLY A 32 6.07 -1.32 -4.42
N ILE A 33 4.77 -1.58 -4.43
CA ILE A 33 3.76 -0.53 -4.58
C ILE A 33 3.53 0.15 -3.23
N TRP A 34 3.55 1.47 -3.24
CA TRP A 34 3.32 2.28 -2.05
C TRP A 34 1.84 2.26 -1.63
N LEU A 35 1.65 2.17 -0.32
CA LEU A 35 0.32 2.26 0.31
C LEU A 35 0.46 3.11 1.56
N GLY A 36 -0.48 4.04 1.76
CA GLY A 36 -0.54 4.81 2.99
C GLY A 36 -1.45 4.13 4.00
N GLU A 37 -0.93 3.80 5.17
CA GLU A 37 -1.74 3.18 6.22
C GLU A 37 -2.69 4.21 6.82
N LEU A 38 -3.99 3.92 6.75
CA LEU A 38 -5.04 4.78 7.33
C LEU A 38 -5.53 4.21 8.65
N GLU A 39 -5.68 2.90 8.73
CA GLU A 39 -6.26 2.23 9.88
C GLU A 39 -5.82 0.77 9.87
N ARG A 40 -5.73 0.15 11.04
CA ARG A 40 -5.38 -1.26 11.14
C ARG A 40 -6.44 -1.98 11.96
N GLN A 41 -6.90 -3.12 11.45
CA GLN A 41 -7.91 -3.95 12.11
C GLN A 41 -7.49 -5.41 11.99
N ASP A 42 -7.03 -5.99 13.10
CA ASP A 42 -6.49 -7.36 13.14
C ASP A 42 -5.36 -7.52 12.12
N ASP A 43 -5.45 -8.49 11.21
CA ASP A 43 -4.46 -8.69 10.14
C ASP A 43 -4.81 -7.97 8.84
N TRP A 44 -5.75 -7.03 8.90
CA TRP A 44 -6.11 -6.18 7.76
C TRP A 44 -5.65 -4.76 7.99
N ILE A 45 -5.27 -4.10 6.92
CA ILE A 45 -4.89 -2.69 6.94
C ILE A 45 -5.70 -1.93 5.91
N HIS A 46 -6.41 -0.90 6.36
CA HIS A 46 -7.07 0.05 5.47
C HIS A 46 -6.01 0.99 4.93
N VAL A 47 -5.89 1.08 3.62
CA VAL A 47 -4.81 1.81 2.96
C VAL A 47 -5.34 2.77 1.92
N LEU A 48 -4.56 3.83 1.69
CA LEU A 48 -4.71 4.70 0.55
C LEU A 48 -3.70 4.26 -0.52
N ALA A 49 -4.21 3.83 -1.67
CA ALA A 49 -3.41 3.51 -2.83
C ALA A 49 -3.55 4.62 -3.87
N ILE A 50 -2.71 4.60 -4.89
CA ILE A 50 -2.81 5.58 -5.99
C ILE A 50 -4.19 5.50 -6.65
N GLN A 51 -4.75 4.30 -6.77
CA GLN A 51 -6.06 4.07 -7.39
C GLN A 51 -7.24 4.45 -6.48
N GLY A 52 -7.01 4.64 -5.19
CA GLY A 52 -8.06 4.90 -4.21
C GLY A 52 -7.85 4.10 -2.93
N GLU A 53 -8.85 4.09 -2.07
CA GLU A 53 -8.77 3.41 -0.78
C GLU A 53 -9.21 1.95 -0.89
N GLY A 54 -8.66 1.12 -0.01
CA GLY A 54 -9.04 -0.29 0.08
C GLY A 54 -8.37 -0.96 1.26
N TRP A 55 -8.48 -2.28 1.31
CA TRP A 55 -7.96 -3.10 2.39
C TRP A 55 -6.98 -4.14 1.84
N VAL A 56 -5.88 -4.33 2.56
CA VAL A 56 -4.88 -5.36 2.24
C VAL A 56 -4.56 -6.16 3.49
N LYS A 57 -4.07 -7.38 3.30
CA LYS A 57 -3.58 -8.20 4.41
C LYS A 57 -2.23 -7.67 4.89
N ALA A 58 -2.05 -7.59 6.20
CA ALA A 58 -0.82 -7.07 6.80
C ALA A 58 0.43 -7.84 6.39
N GLU A 59 0.30 -9.15 6.16
CA GLU A 59 1.42 -10.00 5.75
C GLU A 59 1.99 -9.66 4.37
N ASN A 60 1.24 -8.92 3.57
CA ASN A 60 1.62 -8.61 2.18
C ASN A 60 2.31 -7.26 2.04
N VAL A 61 2.53 -6.55 3.15
CA VAL A 61 3.13 -5.21 3.13
C VAL A 61 4.17 -5.07 4.23
N GLU A 62 5.07 -4.13 4.05
CA GLU A 62 6.08 -3.80 5.04
C GLU A 62 6.46 -2.33 4.94
N THR A 63 7.15 -1.83 5.96
CA THR A 63 7.53 -0.41 6.03
C THR A 63 8.71 -0.06 5.13
N ARG A 64 9.40 -1.06 4.60
CA ARG A 64 10.51 -0.85 3.69
C ARG A 64 10.13 -1.28 2.29
N SER A 65 10.53 -0.48 1.30
CA SER A 65 10.41 -0.90 -0.08
C SER A 65 11.33 -2.09 -0.34
N PRO A 66 10.88 -3.14 -1.05
CA PRO A 66 11.76 -4.22 -1.50
C PRO A 66 12.75 -3.77 -2.58
N PHE A 67 12.56 -2.55 -3.10
CA PHE A 67 13.45 -1.92 -4.07
C PHE A 67 14.04 -0.66 -3.43
N ASN A 68 15.05 -0.05 -4.06
CA ASN A 68 15.62 1.21 -3.60
C ASN A 68 14.75 2.41 -4.02
N LEU A 69 13.45 2.27 -3.83
CA LEU A 69 12.48 3.32 -4.16
C LEU A 69 11.59 3.59 -2.95
N HIS A 70 11.25 4.83 -2.75
CA HIS A 70 10.26 5.22 -1.76
C HIS A 70 9.37 6.33 -2.33
N VAL A 71 8.23 6.52 -1.71
CA VAL A 71 7.28 7.55 -2.16
C VAL A 71 7.59 8.87 -1.48
N GLN A 72 7.66 9.91 -2.31
CA GLN A 72 7.64 11.29 -1.84
C GLN A 72 6.24 11.83 -2.11
N TRP A 73 5.51 12.15 -1.04
CA TRP A 73 4.16 12.65 -1.15
C TRP A 73 4.05 14.04 -0.56
N ILE A 74 3.59 14.97 -1.40
CA ILE A 74 3.33 16.35 -1.01
C ILE A 74 1.84 16.59 -1.26
N PRO A 75 1.06 17.04 -0.26
CA PRO A 75 -0.35 17.29 -0.46
C PRO A 75 -0.60 18.24 -1.63
N GLY A 76 -1.56 17.88 -2.48
CA GLY A 76 -1.91 18.66 -3.67
C GLY A 76 -1.06 18.34 -4.89
N LYS A 77 -0.12 17.41 -4.79
CA LYS A 77 0.74 17.00 -5.90
C LYS A 77 0.62 15.51 -6.17
N PRO A 78 0.93 15.05 -7.39
CA PRO A 78 0.95 13.62 -7.68
C PRO A 78 1.92 12.86 -6.80
N ILE A 79 1.60 11.60 -6.51
CA ILE A 79 2.48 10.71 -5.77
C ILE A 79 3.62 10.29 -6.70
N GLU A 80 4.86 10.40 -6.20
CA GLU A 80 6.05 10.06 -6.97
C GLU A 80 6.89 9.03 -6.23
N TYR A 81 7.48 8.09 -6.98
CA TYR A 81 8.49 7.20 -6.47
C TYR A 81 9.85 7.81 -6.73
N VAL A 82 10.67 7.87 -5.70
CA VAL A 82 12.03 8.41 -5.80
C VAL A 82 13.03 7.36 -5.36
N SER A 83 14.21 7.38 -5.97
CA SER A 83 15.28 6.46 -5.62
C SER A 83 15.82 6.83 -4.25
N SER A 84 15.99 5.83 -3.38
CA SER A 84 16.64 6.03 -2.10
C SER A 84 18.10 6.34 -2.35
N ALA A 85 18.59 7.40 -1.72
CA ALA A 85 20.01 7.71 -1.77
C ALA A 85 20.78 6.60 -1.06
N ALA A 86 21.78 6.09 -1.72
CA ALA A 86 22.65 5.08 -1.14
C ALA A 86 23.57 5.72 -0.11
#